data_63bfb1e718e3a868a74d7b40097e641e
#
_entry.id   63bfb1e718e3a868a74d7b40097e641e
#
_cell.length_a   1.000
_cell.length_b   1.000
_cell.length_c   1.000
_cell.angle_alpha   90.00
_cell.angle_beta   90.00
_cell.angle_gamma   90.00
#
_symmetry.space_group_name_H-M   'P 1'
#
loop_
_entity.id
_entity.type
_entity.pdbx_description
1 polymer ?
#
loop_
_entity_poly.entity_id
_entity_poly.type
_entity_poly.pdbx_seq_one_letter_code
_entity_poly.pdbx_strand_id
1 'polypeptide(L)'
;MFRLTLCLGIAGVSGALSLNTPIVPAPPQQIDLAASLAAGKLRAVNREVTALQGDRKGVHVGEKEGPGVVWIEGTDFAAGTIEVDVRGRDVLQRSFLGIAFHRKDDNSYEGVYLRPFNFRASEPDRHQHAVQYISVPDYDWPRLRKEFPEEFENPVDQSLVPTDWVPLRVVVGSGKVQIYAGAVKSPTLEVRKLGSLERGVVGLWVGNNSDGDFANLRITPDSRDSR
;
A
#
# COMPACT_ATOMS: atom_id res chain seq x y z
N MET A 1 -40.12 -76.10 -15.29
CA MET A 1 -39.93 -74.95 -16.19
C MET A 1 -39.74 -73.71 -15.33
N PHE A 2 -38.49 -73.28 -15.07
CA PHE A 2 -38.19 -72.07 -14.31
C PHE A 2 -37.73 -70.98 -15.30
N ARG A 3 -38.46 -69.88 -15.33
CA ARG A 3 -38.03 -68.69 -16.11
C ARG A 3 -37.21 -67.75 -15.20
N LEU A 4 -35.95 -67.56 -15.57
CA LEU A 4 -35.04 -66.63 -14.93
C LEU A 4 -35.22 -65.23 -15.59
N THR A 5 -35.66 -64.25 -14.81
CA THR A 5 -35.80 -62.88 -15.28
C THR A 5 -34.51 -62.10 -14.87
N LEU A 6 -33.76 -61.65 -15.86
CA LEU A 6 -32.53 -60.90 -15.68
C LEU A 6 -32.92 -59.39 -15.61
N CYS A 7 -32.72 -58.76 -14.46
CA CYS A 7 -32.85 -57.28 -14.30
C CYS A 7 -31.54 -56.63 -14.60
N LEU A 8 -31.45 -55.84 -15.69
CA LEU A 8 -30.31 -54.99 -16.01
C LEU A 8 -30.46 -53.67 -15.27
N GLY A 9 -29.60 -53.42 -14.26
CA GLY A 9 -29.51 -52.14 -13.56
C GLY A 9 -28.62 -51.19 -14.34
N ILE A 10 -29.18 -50.08 -14.81
CA ILE A 10 -28.41 -48.97 -15.43
C ILE A 10 -27.96 -48.06 -14.32
N ALA A 11 -26.62 -48.07 -14.03
CA ALA A 11 -26.00 -47.09 -13.13
C ALA A 11 -25.78 -45.79 -13.89
N GLY A 12 -26.60 -44.77 -13.58
CA GLY A 12 -26.42 -43.41 -14.09
C GLY A 12 -25.26 -42.73 -13.39
N VAL A 13 -24.20 -42.43 -14.12
CA VAL A 13 -23.09 -41.59 -13.65
C VAL A 13 -23.53 -40.14 -13.82
N SER A 14 -23.93 -39.48 -12.71
CA SER A 14 -24.14 -38.04 -12.67
C SER A 14 -22.80 -37.31 -12.59
N GLY A 15 -22.27 -36.91 -13.73
CA GLY A 15 -21.12 -36.01 -13.80
C GLY A 15 -21.53 -34.59 -13.39
N ALA A 16 -21.12 -34.15 -12.22
CA ALA A 16 -21.24 -32.73 -11.85
C ALA A 16 -20.28 -31.89 -12.68
N LEU A 17 -20.78 -31.13 -13.64
CA LEU A 17 -20.04 -30.10 -14.34
C LEU A 17 -19.75 -28.96 -13.35
N SER A 18 -18.51 -28.88 -12.85
CA SER A 18 -18.03 -27.71 -12.14
C SER A 18 -17.97 -26.54 -13.12
N LEU A 19 -18.91 -25.63 -13.05
CA LEU A 19 -18.86 -24.37 -13.78
C LEU A 19 -17.72 -23.53 -13.18
N ASN A 20 -16.59 -23.49 -13.87
CA ASN A 20 -15.53 -22.52 -13.59
C ASN A 20 -16.05 -21.13 -13.97
N THR A 21 -16.67 -20.44 -13.03
CA THR A 21 -17.04 -19.03 -13.18
C THR A 21 -15.72 -18.24 -13.30
N PRO A 22 -15.52 -17.43 -14.36
CA PRO A 22 -14.35 -16.59 -14.46
C PRO A 22 -14.30 -15.63 -13.26
N ILE A 23 -13.17 -15.60 -12.55
CA ILE A 23 -12.93 -14.67 -11.45
C ILE A 23 -12.78 -13.28 -12.08
N VAL A 24 -13.82 -12.46 -11.98
CA VAL A 24 -13.79 -11.07 -12.41
C VAL A 24 -13.04 -10.27 -11.33
N PRO A 25 -11.96 -9.53 -11.67
CA PRO A 25 -11.29 -8.67 -10.71
C PRO A 25 -12.28 -7.67 -10.09
N ALA A 26 -12.16 -7.43 -8.79
CA ALA A 26 -12.97 -6.39 -8.16
C ALA A 26 -12.62 -5.02 -8.80
N PRO A 27 -13.62 -4.17 -9.08
CA PRO A 27 -13.37 -2.87 -9.67
C PRO A 27 -12.51 -2.01 -8.74
N PRO A 28 -11.63 -1.14 -9.29
CA PRO A 28 -10.88 -0.19 -8.51
C PRO A 28 -11.81 0.72 -7.69
N GLN A 29 -11.52 0.87 -6.41
CA GLN A 29 -12.22 1.81 -5.55
C GLN A 29 -11.44 3.13 -5.52
N GLN A 30 -12.00 4.17 -6.14
CA GLN A 30 -11.48 5.53 -6.02
C GLN A 30 -11.94 6.13 -4.70
N ILE A 31 -11.01 6.63 -3.88
CA ILE A 31 -11.31 7.25 -2.58
C ILE A 31 -11.08 8.75 -2.67
N ASP A 32 -12.14 9.54 -2.55
CA ASP A 32 -12.06 10.99 -2.40
C ASP A 32 -11.64 11.31 -0.96
N LEU A 33 -10.35 11.65 -0.77
CA LEU A 33 -9.79 11.93 0.55
C LEU A 33 -10.41 13.18 1.19
N ALA A 34 -10.72 14.22 0.42
CA ALA A 34 -11.35 15.43 0.94
C ALA A 34 -12.80 15.16 1.40
N ALA A 35 -13.56 14.40 0.62
CA ALA A 35 -14.89 13.96 1.02
C ALA A 35 -14.85 13.01 2.22
N SER A 36 -13.85 12.14 2.29
CA SER A 36 -13.65 11.22 3.42
C SER A 36 -13.32 11.99 4.71
N LEU A 37 -12.53 13.06 4.63
CA LEU A 37 -12.26 13.96 5.74
C LEU A 37 -13.55 14.64 6.22
N ALA A 38 -14.31 15.22 5.31
CA ALA A 38 -15.57 15.90 5.64
C ALA A 38 -16.61 14.94 6.26
N ALA A 39 -16.58 13.66 5.86
CA ALA A 39 -17.47 12.63 6.37
C ALA A 39 -16.99 11.96 7.69
N GLY A 40 -15.86 12.41 8.26
CA GLY A 40 -15.27 11.83 9.48
C GLY A 40 -14.73 10.40 9.29
N LYS A 41 -14.42 9.99 8.06
CA LYS A 41 -13.88 8.67 7.73
C LYS A 41 -12.35 8.58 7.77
N LEU A 42 -11.68 9.68 8.09
CA LEU A 42 -10.23 9.73 8.27
C LEU A 42 -9.91 9.82 9.76
N ARG A 43 -9.36 8.73 10.31
CA ARG A 43 -8.94 8.67 11.71
C ARG A 43 -7.45 8.96 11.83
N ALA A 44 -7.14 10.16 12.24
CA ALA A 44 -5.75 10.61 12.43
C ALA A 44 -5.17 10.11 13.77
N VAL A 45 -3.95 9.61 13.70
CA VAL A 45 -3.13 9.23 14.84
C VAL A 45 -1.88 10.10 14.83
N ASN A 46 -1.70 10.89 15.88
CA ASN A 46 -0.59 11.82 16.05
C ASN A 46 -0.43 12.85 14.89
N ARG A 47 -1.52 13.25 14.21
CA ARG A 47 -1.48 14.24 13.10
C ARG A 47 -2.77 15.06 13.06
N GLU A 48 -2.62 16.27 12.52
CA GLU A 48 -3.74 17.05 12.03
C GLU A 48 -3.91 16.79 10.54
N VAL A 49 -5.15 16.84 10.06
CA VAL A 49 -5.50 16.62 8.66
C VAL A 49 -6.39 17.75 8.20
N THR A 50 -6.03 18.36 7.09
CA THR A 50 -6.83 19.43 6.46
C THR A 50 -7.06 19.10 4.97
N ALA A 51 -8.14 19.62 4.40
CA ALA A 51 -8.35 19.53 2.97
C ALA A 51 -7.32 20.39 2.22
N LEU A 52 -6.81 19.87 1.09
CA LEU A 52 -5.97 20.65 0.21
C LEU A 52 -6.72 21.87 -0.34
N GLN A 53 -6.00 22.97 -0.45
CA GLN A 53 -6.49 24.18 -1.15
C GLN A 53 -6.09 24.12 -2.63
N GLY A 54 -6.95 24.62 -3.52
CA GLY A 54 -6.72 24.66 -4.97
C GLY A 54 -7.42 23.53 -5.74
N ASP A 55 -6.96 23.30 -6.96
CA ASP A 55 -7.68 22.46 -7.94
C ASP A 55 -7.56 20.95 -7.67
N ARG A 56 -6.53 20.52 -6.94
CA ARG A 56 -6.32 19.10 -6.64
C ARG A 56 -7.05 18.70 -5.35
N LYS A 57 -8.02 17.82 -5.49
CA LYS A 57 -8.75 17.25 -4.35
C LYS A 57 -7.87 16.28 -3.58
N GLY A 58 -7.78 16.45 -2.27
CA GLY A 58 -6.95 15.63 -1.41
C GLY A 58 -6.85 16.20 0.00
N VAL A 59 -5.87 15.72 0.76
CA VAL A 59 -5.62 16.16 2.12
C VAL A 59 -4.14 16.49 2.34
N HIS A 60 -3.91 17.45 3.22
CA HIS A 60 -2.62 17.70 3.84
C HIS A 60 -2.58 17.05 5.21
N VAL A 61 -1.53 16.29 5.48
CA VAL A 61 -1.23 15.67 6.78
C VAL A 61 -0.10 16.48 7.41
N GLY A 62 -0.38 17.15 8.53
CA GLY A 62 0.49 18.16 9.13
C GLY A 62 1.73 17.60 9.82
N GLU A 63 2.73 18.47 9.99
CA GLU A 63 3.99 18.15 10.68
C GLU A 63 3.78 17.99 12.19
N LYS A 64 4.41 16.93 12.77
CA LYS A 64 4.49 16.73 14.21
C LYS A 64 5.64 15.79 14.56
N GLU A 65 6.12 15.85 15.80
CA GLU A 65 7.11 14.92 16.33
C GLU A 65 6.57 13.49 16.38
N GLY A 66 7.42 12.53 16.09
CA GLY A 66 7.08 11.11 15.97
C GLY A 66 6.41 10.74 14.64
N PRO A 67 6.22 9.46 14.36
CA PRO A 67 5.46 9.00 13.20
C PRO A 67 3.95 9.28 13.38
N GLY A 68 3.23 9.39 12.29
CA GLY A 68 1.78 9.51 12.29
C GLY A 68 1.13 8.83 11.10
N VAL A 69 -0.11 8.41 11.30
CA VAL A 69 -0.90 7.74 10.28
C VAL A 69 -2.33 8.31 10.26
N VAL A 70 -2.88 8.45 9.07
CA VAL A 70 -4.29 8.79 8.87
C VAL A 70 -4.98 7.57 8.27
N TRP A 71 -5.66 6.80 9.10
CA TRP A 71 -6.38 5.59 8.70
C TRP A 71 -7.66 5.93 7.96
N ILE A 72 -7.92 5.23 6.87
CA ILE A 72 -9.11 5.42 6.02
C ILE A 72 -10.12 4.36 6.43
N GLU A 73 -11.00 4.74 7.34
CA GLU A 73 -11.99 3.83 7.91
C GLU A 73 -12.94 3.25 6.84
N GLY A 74 -13.22 1.96 6.95
CA GLY A 74 -14.03 1.22 5.99
C GLY A 74 -13.24 0.63 4.82
N THR A 75 -11.92 0.84 4.75
CA THR A 75 -11.07 0.05 3.86
C THR A 75 -10.71 -1.28 4.53
N ASP A 76 -10.69 -2.34 3.74
CA ASP A 76 -10.27 -3.68 4.16
C ASP A 76 -9.45 -4.27 3.01
N PHE A 77 -8.14 -4.35 3.20
CA PHE A 77 -7.19 -4.67 2.15
C PHE A 77 -6.27 -5.80 2.59
N ALA A 78 -6.14 -6.84 1.75
CA ALA A 78 -5.20 -7.93 1.97
C ALA A 78 -4.16 -8.01 0.84
N ALA A 79 -4.59 -8.08 -0.42
CA ALA A 79 -3.71 -8.12 -1.58
C ALA A 79 -4.28 -7.26 -2.70
N GLY A 80 -3.42 -6.83 -3.62
CA GLY A 80 -3.83 -5.99 -4.75
C GLY A 80 -2.93 -4.79 -4.93
N THR A 81 -3.50 -3.68 -5.39
CA THR A 81 -2.76 -2.46 -5.69
C THR A 81 -3.32 -1.26 -4.93
N ILE A 82 -2.43 -0.48 -4.32
CA ILE A 82 -2.73 0.82 -3.73
C ILE A 82 -1.97 1.86 -4.55
N GLU A 83 -2.69 2.86 -5.07
CA GLU A 83 -2.15 3.98 -5.84
C GLU A 83 -2.51 5.28 -5.14
N VAL A 84 -1.57 6.20 -5.01
CA VAL A 84 -1.77 7.52 -4.43
C VAL A 84 -0.76 8.50 -5.01
N ASP A 85 -1.16 9.74 -5.25
CA ASP A 85 -0.21 10.81 -5.51
C ASP A 85 0.22 11.42 -4.19
N VAL A 86 1.53 11.54 -3.99
CA VAL A 86 2.12 12.14 -2.79
C VAL A 86 2.98 13.34 -3.15
N ARG A 87 3.01 14.36 -2.29
CA ARG A 87 3.90 15.50 -2.44
C ARG A 87 4.48 15.89 -1.09
N GLY A 88 5.82 15.84 -1.02
CA GLY A 88 6.58 16.20 0.17
C GLY A 88 7.35 17.51 0.01
N ARG A 89 8.42 17.63 0.80
CA ARG A 89 9.33 18.77 0.83
C ARG A 89 10.77 18.34 0.57
N ASP A 90 11.60 19.23 0.06
CA ASP A 90 13.06 19.05 -0.01
C ASP A 90 13.73 19.58 1.27
N VAL A 91 13.42 18.96 2.40
CA VAL A 91 13.97 19.33 3.71
C VAL A 91 14.58 18.10 4.36
N LEU A 92 15.89 18.14 4.53
CA LEU A 92 16.66 17.01 5.05
C LEU A 92 16.09 16.50 6.38
N GLN A 93 15.80 15.20 6.42
CA GLN A 93 15.24 14.49 7.59
C GLN A 93 13.88 15.02 8.09
N ARG A 94 13.14 15.76 7.25
CA ARG A 94 11.82 16.32 7.58
C ARG A 94 10.80 16.14 6.45
N SER A 95 10.97 15.11 5.65
CA SER A 95 10.02 14.76 4.59
C SER A 95 10.05 13.26 4.37
N PHE A 96 9.24 12.54 5.15
CA PHE A 96 8.98 11.11 5.05
C PHE A 96 7.48 10.94 4.87
N LEU A 97 7.04 10.40 3.73
CA LEU A 97 5.61 10.27 3.45
C LEU A 97 5.33 9.08 2.53
N GLY A 98 4.16 8.46 2.73
CA GLY A 98 3.75 7.31 1.95
C GLY A 98 2.46 6.70 2.45
N ILE A 99 2.36 5.38 2.41
CA ILE A 99 1.17 4.65 2.81
C ILE A 99 1.49 3.58 3.86
N ALA A 100 0.50 3.31 4.71
CA ALA A 100 0.47 2.16 5.60
C ALA A 100 -0.68 1.24 5.19
N PHE A 101 -0.53 -0.05 5.43
CA PHE A 101 -1.55 -1.05 5.13
C PHE A 101 -1.45 -2.24 6.09
N HIS A 102 -2.43 -3.15 6.06
CA HIS A 102 -2.53 -4.29 6.98
C HIS A 102 -2.49 -3.87 8.45
N ARG A 103 -3.22 -2.80 8.79
CA ARG A 103 -3.29 -2.35 10.17
C ARG A 103 -3.88 -3.42 11.07
N LYS A 104 -3.13 -3.84 12.08
CA LYS A 104 -3.62 -4.59 13.25
C LYS A 104 -4.02 -3.63 14.37
N ASP A 105 -3.17 -2.66 14.66
CA ASP A 105 -3.38 -1.54 15.57
C ASP A 105 -2.55 -0.32 15.11
N ASP A 106 -2.51 0.76 15.93
CA ASP A 106 -1.82 1.99 15.54
C ASP A 106 -0.30 1.90 15.52
N ASN A 107 0.27 0.82 16.07
CA ASN A 107 1.71 0.57 16.13
C ASN A 107 2.13 -0.69 15.34
N SER A 108 1.16 -1.42 14.76
CA SER A 108 1.40 -2.69 14.07
C SER A 108 0.77 -2.65 12.68
N TYR A 109 1.59 -2.41 11.67
CA TYR A 109 1.21 -2.29 10.26
C TYR A 109 2.43 -2.46 9.35
N GLU A 110 2.19 -2.64 8.07
CA GLU A 110 3.22 -2.51 7.03
C GLU A 110 3.17 -1.10 6.42
N GLY A 111 4.32 -0.60 5.97
CA GLY A 111 4.40 0.73 5.37
C GLY A 111 5.41 0.83 4.25
N VAL A 112 5.12 1.70 3.31
CA VAL A 112 6.02 2.11 2.24
C VAL A 112 6.07 3.62 2.23
N TYR A 113 7.26 4.19 2.22
CA TYR A 113 7.40 5.64 2.19
C TYR A 113 8.59 6.11 1.37
N LEU A 114 8.50 7.35 0.93
CA LEU A 114 9.50 8.08 0.19
C LEU A 114 10.22 9.08 1.09
N ARG A 115 11.46 9.41 0.72
CA ARG A 115 12.26 10.49 1.30
C ARG A 115 12.60 11.49 0.18
N PRO A 116 11.72 12.46 -0.13
CA PRO A 116 11.94 13.42 -1.21
C PRO A 116 13.29 14.11 -1.19
N PHE A 117 13.80 14.49 -0.01
CA PHE A 117 15.12 15.10 0.15
C PHE A 117 16.31 14.20 -0.27
N ASN A 118 16.06 12.93 -0.58
CA ASN A 118 17.06 11.98 -1.09
C ASN A 118 16.95 11.72 -2.59
N PHE A 119 15.89 12.20 -3.28
CA PHE A 119 15.65 11.89 -4.70
C PHE A 119 16.82 12.32 -5.60
N ARG A 120 17.42 13.47 -5.31
CA ARG A 120 18.51 14.07 -6.07
C ARG A 120 19.77 14.25 -5.23
N ALA A 121 19.89 13.46 -4.16
CA ALA A 121 21.11 13.52 -3.34
C ALA A 121 22.33 13.13 -4.17
N SER A 122 23.38 13.93 -4.08
CA SER A 122 24.68 13.67 -4.73
C SER A 122 25.45 12.57 -4.03
N GLU A 123 25.21 12.40 -2.74
CA GLU A 123 25.83 11.35 -1.94
C GLU A 123 25.15 10.00 -2.20
N PRO A 124 25.87 8.98 -2.71
CA PRO A 124 25.28 7.69 -3.06
C PRO A 124 24.51 7.04 -1.93
N ASP A 125 25.03 7.06 -0.71
CA ASP A 125 24.37 6.49 0.46
C ASP A 125 23.02 7.14 0.77
N ARG A 126 22.93 8.46 0.58
CA ARG A 126 21.67 9.17 0.77
C ARG A 126 20.66 8.83 -0.34
N HIS A 127 21.14 8.81 -1.59
CA HIS A 127 20.31 8.47 -2.74
C HIS A 127 19.76 7.05 -2.63
N GLN A 128 20.56 6.08 -2.14
CA GLN A 128 20.12 4.71 -1.86
C GLN A 128 18.92 4.64 -0.93
N HIS A 129 18.74 5.60 -0.06
CA HIS A 129 17.67 5.63 0.93
C HIS A 129 16.45 6.48 0.49
N ALA A 130 16.07 6.50 -0.79
CA ALA A 130 14.97 7.34 -1.29
C ALA A 130 13.58 6.71 -1.12
N VAL A 131 13.46 5.39 -1.27
CA VAL A 131 12.23 4.62 -0.98
C VAL A 131 12.52 3.55 0.07
N GLN A 132 11.54 3.27 0.94
CA GLN A 132 11.69 2.31 2.03
C GLN A 132 10.40 1.53 2.27
N TYR A 133 10.54 0.21 2.55
CA TYR A 133 9.50 -0.63 3.13
C TYR A 133 9.81 -0.90 4.61
N ILE A 134 8.76 -1.00 5.43
CA ILE A 134 8.81 -1.37 6.85
C ILE A 134 7.66 -2.29 7.22
N SER A 135 7.82 -3.08 8.29
CA SER A 135 6.76 -3.84 8.95
C SER A 135 6.92 -3.70 10.46
N VAL A 136 6.22 -2.73 11.02
CA VAL A 136 6.36 -2.37 12.44
C VAL A 136 5.43 -3.22 13.33
N PRO A 137 5.83 -3.46 14.61
CA PRO A 137 6.99 -2.88 15.29
C PRO A 137 8.32 -3.59 15.02
N ASP A 138 8.32 -4.81 14.50
CA ASP A 138 9.49 -5.68 14.51
C ASP A 138 10.54 -5.31 13.45
N TYR A 139 10.13 -4.72 12.34
CA TYR A 139 11.01 -4.41 11.21
C TYR A 139 10.90 -2.92 10.84
N ASP A 140 11.38 -2.08 11.75
CA ASP A 140 11.56 -0.65 11.49
C ASP A 140 12.81 -0.38 10.63
N TRP A 141 12.96 0.86 10.12
CA TRP A 141 14.07 1.19 9.22
C TRP A 141 15.46 1.02 9.86
N PRO A 142 15.71 1.29 11.18
CA PRO A 142 17.03 1.08 11.77
C PRO A 142 17.42 -0.39 11.81
N ARG A 143 16.48 -1.26 12.17
CA ARG A 143 16.69 -2.69 12.20
C ARG A 143 16.91 -3.24 10.79
N LEU A 144 16.06 -2.85 9.83
CA LEU A 144 16.19 -3.30 8.43
C LEU A 144 17.54 -2.92 7.84
N ARG A 145 17.97 -1.69 8.03
CA ARG A 145 19.27 -1.23 7.54
C ARG A 145 20.44 -1.96 8.18
N LYS A 146 20.34 -2.32 9.46
CA LYS A 146 21.38 -3.05 10.19
C LYS A 146 21.44 -4.53 9.82
N GLU A 147 20.29 -5.20 9.74
CA GLU A 147 20.22 -6.66 9.58
C GLU A 147 20.11 -7.09 8.11
N PHE A 148 19.58 -6.23 7.25
CA PHE A 148 19.34 -6.47 5.84
C PHE A 148 19.71 -5.25 4.99
N PRO A 149 21.00 -4.84 4.97
CA PRO A 149 21.42 -3.63 4.29
C PRO A 149 21.01 -3.66 2.82
N GLU A 150 20.41 -2.56 2.35
CA GLU A 150 19.95 -2.34 0.97
C GLU A 150 18.82 -3.24 0.45
N GLU A 151 18.34 -4.23 1.23
CA GLU A 151 17.27 -5.11 0.76
C GLU A 151 15.88 -4.44 0.76
N PHE A 152 15.63 -3.51 1.69
CA PHE A 152 14.30 -2.91 1.92
C PHE A 152 14.25 -1.42 1.63
N GLU A 153 15.25 -0.90 0.96
CA GLU A 153 15.34 0.48 0.49
C GLU A 153 16.08 0.55 -0.86
N ASN A 154 15.80 1.57 -1.65
CA ASN A 154 16.39 1.72 -2.98
C ASN A 154 16.37 3.20 -3.41
N PRO A 155 17.22 3.61 -4.36
CA PRO A 155 17.11 4.91 -4.99
C PRO A 155 15.82 5.01 -5.81
N VAL A 156 15.45 6.23 -6.14
CA VAL A 156 14.40 6.53 -7.12
C VAL A 156 15.02 7.16 -8.37
N ASP A 157 14.23 7.28 -9.44
CA ASP A 157 14.65 7.99 -10.64
C ASP A 157 14.98 9.45 -10.30
N GLN A 158 16.19 9.92 -10.66
CA GLN A 158 16.67 11.27 -10.39
C GLN A 158 15.91 12.36 -11.15
N SER A 159 15.08 12.00 -12.12
CA SER A 159 14.17 12.95 -12.77
C SER A 159 13.05 13.42 -11.82
N LEU A 160 12.75 12.68 -10.77
CA LEU A 160 11.74 13.08 -9.78
C LEU A 160 12.19 14.34 -9.04
N VAL A 161 11.26 15.30 -8.93
CA VAL A 161 11.48 16.55 -8.20
C VAL A 161 10.93 16.37 -6.78
N PRO A 162 11.71 16.68 -5.73
CA PRO A 162 11.30 16.45 -4.33
C PRO A 162 9.99 17.12 -3.92
N THR A 163 9.66 18.26 -4.53
CA THR A 163 8.48 19.07 -4.19
C THR A 163 7.31 18.90 -5.16
N ASP A 164 7.47 18.07 -6.18
CA ASP A 164 6.41 17.78 -7.12
C ASP A 164 5.52 16.63 -6.64
N TRP A 165 4.36 16.48 -7.27
CA TRP A 165 3.52 15.33 -7.08
C TRP A 165 4.16 14.06 -7.68
N VAL A 166 4.35 13.06 -6.85
CA VAL A 166 4.92 11.77 -7.23
C VAL A 166 3.83 10.70 -7.14
N PRO A 167 3.47 10.05 -8.26
CA PRO A 167 2.64 8.86 -8.20
C PRO A 167 3.39 7.76 -7.44
N LEU A 168 2.77 7.24 -6.38
CA LEU A 168 3.25 6.09 -5.63
C LEU A 168 2.25 4.93 -5.83
N ARG A 169 2.72 3.83 -6.40
CA ARG A 169 1.95 2.60 -6.60
C ARG A 169 2.60 1.46 -5.85
N VAL A 170 1.84 0.78 -5.03
CA VAL A 170 2.28 -0.36 -4.22
C VAL A 170 1.42 -1.57 -4.57
N VAL A 171 2.06 -2.62 -5.06
CA VAL A 171 1.42 -3.90 -5.39
C VAL A 171 1.78 -4.89 -4.29
N VAL A 172 0.78 -5.34 -3.56
CA VAL A 172 0.91 -6.25 -2.42
C VAL A 172 0.42 -7.63 -2.84
N GLY A 173 1.32 -8.60 -2.82
CA GLY A 173 1.02 -10.01 -3.02
C GLY A 173 1.17 -10.82 -1.73
N SER A 174 0.93 -12.12 -1.79
CA SER A 174 1.03 -13.02 -0.62
C SER A 174 2.43 -13.16 -0.03
N GLY A 175 3.48 -12.96 -0.83
CA GLY A 175 4.88 -13.15 -0.40
C GLY A 175 5.80 -11.98 -0.71
N LYS A 176 5.34 -10.98 -1.45
CA LYS A 176 6.16 -9.84 -1.87
C LYS A 176 5.38 -8.55 -2.00
N VAL A 177 6.10 -7.44 -1.91
CA VAL A 177 5.61 -6.09 -2.16
C VAL A 177 6.47 -5.45 -3.24
N GLN A 178 5.81 -4.89 -4.27
CA GLN A 178 6.47 -4.13 -5.35
C GLN A 178 6.07 -2.67 -5.26
N ILE A 179 7.05 -1.80 -5.27
CA ILE A 179 6.87 -0.35 -5.10
C ILE A 179 7.33 0.35 -6.38
N TYR A 180 6.51 1.27 -6.86
CA TYR A 180 6.77 2.08 -8.04
C TYR A 180 6.66 3.55 -7.65
N ALA A 181 7.77 4.27 -7.67
CA ALA A 181 7.82 5.71 -7.40
C ALA A 181 7.98 6.47 -8.72
N GLY A 182 7.01 7.33 -9.05
CA GLY A 182 6.94 8.00 -10.35
C GLY A 182 6.28 7.14 -11.44
N ALA A 183 6.34 7.63 -12.68
CA ALA A 183 5.73 6.98 -13.87
C ALA A 183 6.65 5.89 -14.46
N VAL A 184 7.11 4.96 -13.64
CA VAL A 184 8.04 3.89 -14.03
C VAL A 184 7.31 2.59 -14.40
N LYS A 185 7.90 1.81 -15.31
CA LYS A 185 7.35 0.51 -15.76
C LYS A 185 7.81 -0.65 -14.88
N SER A 186 9.05 -0.60 -14.39
CA SER A 186 9.62 -1.61 -13.51
C SER A 186 9.53 -1.15 -12.05
N PRO A 187 9.45 -2.06 -11.08
CA PRO A 187 9.45 -1.69 -9.67
C PRO A 187 10.71 -0.89 -9.32
N THR A 188 10.53 0.22 -8.61
CA THR A 188 11.61 0.97 -7.97
C THR A 188 12.24 0.15 -6.85
N LEU A 189 11.40 -0.61 -6.11
CA LEU A 189 11.83 -1.53 -5.06
C LEU A 189 10.90 -2.76 -5.08
N GLU A 190 11.47 -3.95 -5.05
CA GLU A 190 10.74 -5.20 -4.82
C GLU A 190 11.31 -5.89 -3.59
N VAL A 191 10.47 -6.21 -2.62
CA VAL A 191 10.87 -6.84 -1.36
C VAL A 191 10.03 -8.07 -1.05
N ARG A 192 10.60 -9.01 -0.32
CA ARG A 192 9.81 -10.02 0.37
C ARG A 192 8.97 -9.36 1.45
N LYS A 193 7.75 -9.82 1.64
CA LYS A 193 6.88 -9.38 2.72
C LYS A 193 7.46 -9.80 4.07
N LEU A 194 7.42 -8.92 5.07
CA LEU A 194 7.89 -9.19 6.42
C LEU A 194 6.72 -9.32 7.39
N GLY A 195 6.95 -10.06 8.47
CA GLY A 195 5.94 -10.26 9.50
C GLY A 195 4.77 -11.14 9.06
N SER A 196 3.69 -11.12 9.84
CA SER A 196 2.52 -11.99 9.67
C SER A 196 1.22 -11.22 9.42
N LEU A 197 1.30 -9.92 9.12
CA LEU A 197 0.11 -9.11 8.83
C LEU A 197 -0.36 -9.42 7.40
N GLU A 198 -1.63 -9.78 7.26
CA GLU A 198 -2.16 -10.22 5.96
C GLU A 198 -3.35 -9.38 5.47
N ARG A 199 -4.02 -8.66 6.38
CA ARG A 199 -5.21 -7.87 6.07
C ARG A 199 -5.38 -6.73 7.06
N GLY A 200 -6.00 -5.64 6.62
CA GLY A 200 -6.37 -4.53 7.48
C GLY A 200 -6.63 -3.23 6.73
N VAL A 201 -6.78 -2.17 7.49
CA VAL A 201 -7.08 -0.83 6.99
C VAL A 201 -5.86 -0.24 6.28
N VAL A 202 -6.11 0.55 5.23
CA VAL A 202 -5.11 1.38 4.54
C VAL A 202 -5.03 2.75 5.19
N GLY A 203 -3.85 3.36 5.23
CA GLY A 203 -3.64 4.69 5.79
C GLY A 203 -2.60 5.52 5.02
N LEU A 204 -2.66 6.83 5.21
CA LEU A 204 -1.63 7.77 4.77
C LEU A 204 -0.61 7.90 5.90
N TRP A 205 0.66 7.74 5.59
CA TRP A 205 1.72 7.72 6.58
C TRP A 205 2.68 8.89 6.42
N VAL A 206 3.07 9.50 7.54
CA VAL A 206 4.15 10.50 7.59
C VAL A 206 5.10 10.22 8.76
N GLY A 207 6.38 10.49 8.53
CA GLY A 207 7.42 10.25 9.52
C GLY A 207 7.58 11.36 10.55
N ASN A 208 8.61 11.20 11.39
CA ASN A 208 8.95 12.19 12.41
C ASN A 208 9.23 13.58 11.81
N ASN A 209 8.64 14.62 12.39
CA ASN A 209 8.79 16.01 11.95
C ASN A 209 8.52 16.20 10.44
N SER A 210 7.57 15.45 9.90
CA SER A 210 7.22 15.46 8.49
C SER A 210 5.76 15.77 8.29
N ASP A 211 5.48 16.38 7.17
CA ASP A 211 4.15 16.58 6.60
C ASP A 211 4.07 15.95 5.21
N GLY A 212 2.90 16.01 4.60
CA GLY A 212 2.73 15.59 3.23
C GLY A 212 1.34 15.84 2.69
N ASP A 213 1.27 16.01 1.38
CA ASP A 213 0.02 16.12 0.64
C ASP A 213 -0.28 14.79 -0.04
N PHE A 214 -1.55 14.39 -0.03
CA PHE A 214 -2.05 13.14 -0.59
C PHE A 214 -3.28 13.38 -1.43
N ALA A 215 -3.31 12.81 -2.64
CA ALA A 215 -4.43 12.92 -3.56
C ALA A 215 -4.59 11.64 -4.40
N ASN A 216 -5.71 11.51 -5.11
CA ASN A 216 -5.95 10.46 -6.09
C ASN A 216 -5.78 9.03 -5.56
N LEU A 217 -6.15 8.78 -4.29
CA LEU A 217 -6.07 7.45 -3.71
C LEU A 217 -7.00 6.48 -4.42
N ARG A 218 -6.45 5.35 -4.87
CA ARG A 218 -7.18 4.24 -5.47
C ARG A 218 -6.71 2.92 -4.86
N ILE A 219 -7.65 2.06 -4.55
CA ILE A 219 -7.40 0.71 -4.06
C ILE A 219 -8.04 -0.28 -5.03
N THR A 220 -7.26 -1.22 -5.53
CA THR A 220 -7.72 -2.31 -6.42
C THR A 220 -7.39 -3.63 -5.72
N PRO A 221 -8.37 -4.27 -5.05
CA PRO A 221 -8.16 -5.58 -4.44
C PRO A 221 -7.83 -6.66 -5.47
N ASP A 222 -7.02 -7.65 -5.10
CA ASP A 222 -6.83 -8.84 -5.93
C ASP A 222 -8.15 -9.64 -6.00
N SER A 223 -8.47 -10.18 -7.17
CA SER A 223 -9.69 -10.95 -7.42
C SER A 223 -9.85 -12.18 -6.51
N ARG A 224 -8.78 -12.66 -5.91
CA ARG A 224 -8.77 -13.79 -4.96
C ARG A 224 -9.19 -13.40 -3.54
N ASP A 225 -9.29 -12.12 -3.25
CA ASP A 225 -9.53 -11.57 -1.91
C ASP A 225 -11.02 -11.28 -1.61
N SER A 226 -11.89 -11.52 -2.58
CA SER A 226 -13.35 -11.26 -2.50
C SER A 226 -14.16 -12.44 -1.93
N ARG A 227 -13.54 -13.32 -1.13
CA ARG A 227 -14.24 -14.46 -0.51
C ARG A 227 -14.28 -14.37 1.00
#